data_6600d32945c8a2621b744ede4766ccc9
#
_entry.id   6600d32945c8a2621b744ede4766ccc9
#
_cell.length_a   1.000
_cell.length_b   1.000
_cell.length_c   1.000
_cell.angle_alpha   90.00
_cell.angle_beta   90.00
_cell.angle_gamma   90.00
#
_symmetry.space_group_name_H-M   'P 1'
#
loop_
_entity.id
_entity.type
_entity.pdbx_description
1 polymer ?
#
loop_
_entity_poly.entity_id
_entity_poly.type
_entity_poly.pdbx_seq_one_letter_code
_entity_poly.pdbx_strand_id
1 'polypeptide(L)'
;MKKKLLIFIPHIGGGGVEKNFFLLSNYLSKNIKSVTVITVNKEFKKNLDKKINLISPKSNKWKNSGIYIKYIICISLLIKTLFLDRQYLILSFQANWYSIIFSKLFNVKIISRSNTAPEGWSNNSFKKILYRFI
;
A
#
# COMPACT_ATOMS: atom_id res chain seq x y z
N MET A 1 -21.58 -9.33 -2.21
CA MET A 1 -20.88 -8.02 -2.03
C MET A 1 -19.67 -7.96 -2.93
N LYS A 2 -19.59 -6.98 -3.83
CA LYS A 2 -18.44 -6.83 -4.74
C LYS A 2 -17.29 -6.21 -3.95
N LYS A 3 -16.24 -6.99 -3.69
CA LYS A 3 -15.06 -6.55 -2.93
C LYS A 3 -14.36 -5.39 -3.65
N LYS A 4 -14.04 -4.32 -2.93
CA LYS A 4 -13.19 -3.21 -3.37
C LYS A 4 -11.75 -3.56 -3.01
N LEU A 5 -10.81 -3.30 -3.91
CA LEU A 5 -9.39 -3.52 -3.66
C LEU A 5 -8.69 -2.18 -3.39
N LEU A 6 -7.93 -2.10 -2.31
CA LEU A 6 -7.07 -0.97 -1.99
C LEU A 6 -5.62 -1.45 -2.01
N ILE A 7 -4.83 -0.89 -2.92
CA ILE A 7 -3.40 -1.19 -3.04
C ILE A 7 -2.61 -0.10 -2.33
N PHE A 8 -1.75 -0.50 -1.39
CA PHE A 8 -0.97 0.40 -0.57
C PHE A 8 0.51 0.31 -0.95
N ILE A 9 1.02 1.38 -1.57
CA ILE A 9 2.43 1.53 -1.99
C ILE A 9 2.88 2.98 -1.77
N PRO A 10 3.34 3.33 -0.57
CA PRO A 10 3.69 4.72 -0.21
C PRO A 10 4.70 5.38 -1.13
N HIS A 11 5.67 4.64 -1.64
CA HIS A 11 6.72 5.15 -2.50
C HIS A 11 6.91 4.27 -3.73
N ILE A 12 7.03 4.90 -4.89
CA ILE A 12 7.35 4.25 -6.17
C ILE A 12 8.72 4.75 -6.61
N GLY A 13 9.72 3.87 -6.56
CA GLY A 13 11.11 4.18 -6.90
C GLY A 13 11.47 3.81 -8.34
N GLY A 14 11.52 2.57 -8.70
CA GLY A 14 11.93 2.11 -10.03
C GLY A 14 12.49 0.69 -10.03
N GLY A 15 12.31 -0.04 -8.94
CA GLY A 15 12.80 -1.41 -8.79
C GLY A 15 11.82 -2.50 -9.25
N GLY A 16 12.13 -3.74 -8.92
CA GLY A 16 11.30 -4.91 -9.26
C GLY A 16 9.93 -4.93 -8.58
N VAL A 17 9.85 -4.34 -7.37
CA VAL A 17 8.59 -4.22 -6.63
C VAL A 17 7.59 -3.37 -7.39
N GLU A 18 8.05 -2.25 -7.93
CA GLU A 18 7.24 -1.29 -8.66
C GLU A 18 6.79 -1.85 -10.01
N LYS A 19 7.65 -2.56 -10.72
CA LYS A 19 7.26 -3.25 -11.97
C LYS A 19 6.12 -4.22 -11.68
N ASN A 20 6.25 -5.05 -10.65
CA ASN A 20 5.20 -5.98 -10.24
C ASN A 20 3.93 -5.27 -9.78
N PHE A 21 4.06 -4.13 -9.10
CA PHE A 21 2.93 -3.31 -8.70
C PHE A 21 2.12 -2.83 -9.91
N PHE A 22 2.77 -2.27 -10.95
CA PHE A 22 2.07 -1.81 -12.16
C PHE A 22 1.39 -2.97 -12.90
N LEU A 23 2.11 -4.08 -13.10
CA LEU A 23 1.56 -5.26 -13.79
C LEU A 23 0.32 -5.78 -13.05
N LEU A 24 0.44 -5.99 -11.73
CA LEU A 24 -0.64 -6.54 -10.93
C LEU A 24 -1.82 -5.56 -10.81
N SER A 25 -1.56 -4.28 -10.60
CA SER A 25 -2.62 -3.27 -10.47
C SER A 25 -3.44 -3.15 -11.75
N ASN A 26 -2.76 -3.09 -12.91
CA ASN A 26 -3.43 -3.01 -14.20
C ASN A 26 -4.17 -4.29 -14.57
N TYR A 27 -3.65 -5.46 -14.20
CA TYR A 27 -4.35 -6.74 -14.36
C TYR A 27 -5.61 -6.79 -13.48
N LEU A 28 -5.48 -6.44 -12.20
CA LEU A 28 -6.59 -6.48 -11.25
C LEU A 28 -7.68 -5.47 -11.59
N SER A 29 -7.34 -4.31 -12.18
CA SER A 29 -8.33 -3.32 -12.60
C SER A 29 -9.26 -3.80 -13.71
N LYS A 30 -8.83 -4.79 -14.48
CA LYS A 30 -9.66 -5.43 -15.52
C LYS A 30 -10.64 -6.45 -14.94
N ASN A 31 -10.29 -7.05 -13.79
CA ASN A 31 -11.03 -8.16 -13.20
C ASN A 31 -11.82 -7.77 -11.93
N ILE A 32 -11.45 -6.67 -11.28
CA ILE A 32 -12.09 -6.18 -10.05
C ILE A 32 -12.79 -4.86 -10.34
N LYS A 33 -14.04 -4.73 -9.91
CA LYS A 33 -14.89 -3.56 -10.21
C LYS A 33 -14.30 -2.23 -9.72
N SER A 34 -13.60 -2.23 -8.58
CA SER A 34 -13.06 -1.03 -7.97
C SER A 34 -11.67 -1.30 -7.41
N VAL A 35 -10.67 -0.66 -8.00
CA VAL A 35 -9.27 -0.69 -7.54
C VAL A 35 -8.86 0.74 -7.19
N THR A 36 -8.38 0.92 -5.97
CA THR A 36 -7.85 2.18 -5.45
C THR A 36 -6.39 1.99 -5.09
N VAL A 37 -5.54 2.95 -5.44
CA VAL A 37 -4.11 2.96 -5.10
C VAL A 37 -3.82 4.15 -4.19
N ILE A 38 -3.09 3.93 -3.11
CA ILE A 38 -2.56 4.99 -2.23
C ILE A 38 -1.06 5.09 -2.39
N THR A 39 -0.57 6.26 -2.82
CA THR A 39 0.86 6.57 -2.96
C THR A 39 1.11 8.09 -2.91
N VAL A 40 2.33 8.52 -2.59
CA VAL A 40 2.71 9.93 -2.70
C VAL A 40 3.01 10.35 -4.15
N ASN A 41 3.27 9.40 -5.03
CA ASN A 41 3.80 9.61 -6.38
C ASN A 41 2.68 9.74 -7.43
N LYS A 42 2.11 10.93 -7.57
CA LYS A 42 1.03 11.23 -8.53
C LYS A 42 1.43 11.01 -9.99
N GLU A 43 2.67 11.26 -10.33
CA GLU A 43 3.20 11.18 -11.69
C GLU A 43 3.02 9.82 -12.32
N PHE A 44 2.94 8.78 -11.52
CA PHE A 44 2.75 7.41 -12.01
C PHE A 44 1.29 7.09 -12.39
N LYS A 45 0.36 8.04 -12.24
CA LYS A 45 -1.03 7.85 -12.72
C LYS A 45 -1.08 7.47 -14.20
N LYS A 46 -0.18 8.00 -15.01
CA LYS A 46 -0.06 7.69 -16.44
C LYS A 46 0.27 6.22 -16.76
N ASN A 47 0.89 5.50 -15.79
CA ASN A 47 1.29 4.10 -15.93
C ASN A 47 0.20 3.14 -15.40
N LEU A 48 -0.86 3.68 -14.78
CA LEU A 48 -1.99 2.95 -14.26
C LEU A 48 -3.17 3.01 -15.22
N ASP A 49 -3.94 1.92 -15.25
CA ASP A 49 -5.19 1.88 -16.00
C ASP A 49 -6.13 3.03 -15.57
N LYS A 50 -6.89 3.56 -16.52
CA LYS A 50 -7.80 4.71 -16.30
C LYS A 50 -8.87 4.41 -15.25
N LYS A 51 -9.24 3.14 -15.07
CA LYS A 51 -10.24 2.68 -14.08
C LYS A 51 -9.70 2.70 -12.64
N ILE A 52 -8.38 2.78 -12.44
CA ILE A 52 -7.78 2.81 -11.12
C ILE A 52 -7.94 4.20 -10.51
N ASN A 53 -8.56 4.25 -9.32
CA ASN A 53 -8.63 5.46 -8.53
C ASN A 53 -7.31 5.69 -7.79
N LEU A 54 -6.67 6.84 -8.00
CA LEU A 54 -5.42 7.18 -7.33
C LEU A 54 -5.67 8.19 -6.21
N ILE A 55 -5.36 7.79 -4.98
CA ILE A 55 -5.37 8.66 -3.81
C ILE A 55 -3.93 9.06 -3.49
N SER A 56 -3.66 10.36 -3.50
CA SER A 56 -2.34 10.92 -3.22
C SER A 56 -2.49 12.31 -2.57
N PRO A 57 -1.45 12.80 -1.87
CA PRO A 57 -1.50 14.12 -1.25
C PRO A 57 -1.65 15.21 -2.31
N LYS A 58 -2.35 16.29 -1.98
CA LYS A 58 -2.58 17.43 -2.90
C LYS A 58 -1.27 18.10 -3.33
N SER A 59 -0.33 18.24 -2.40
CA SER A 59 0.96 18.90 -2.63
C SER A 59 2.00 17.93 -3.19
N ASN A 60 2.77 18.38 -4.19
CA ASN A 60 3.91 17.65 -4.75
C ASN A 60 5.19 17.75 -3.90
N LYS A 61 5.19 18.58 -2.85
CA LYS A 61 6.36 18.77 -1.97
C LYS A 61 6.84 17.46 -1.33
N TRP A 62 5.93 16.54 -1.09
CA TRP A 62 6.20 15.25 -0.44
C TRP A 62 6.93 14.24 -1.31
N LYS A 63 7.03 14.48 -2.62
CA LYS A 63 7.75 13.59 -3.56
C LYS A 63 9.22 13.44 -3.18
N ASN A 64 9.87 14.54 -2.77
CA ASN A 64 11.30 14.60 -2.44
C ASN A 64 11.59 14.40 -0.95
N SER A 65 10.57 14.15 -0.11
CA SER A 65 10.78 13.89 1.31
C SER A 65 11.34 12.49 1.55
N GLY A 66 11.90 12.29 2.74
CA GLY A 66 12.40 11.00 3.20
C GLY A 66 11.31 9.92 3.24
N ILE A 67 11.72 8.66 3.17
CA ILE A 67 10.82 7.50 3.08
C ILE A 67 9.83 7.43 4.25
N TYR A 68 10.24 7.77 5.46
CA TYR A 68 9.38 7.78 6.65
C TYR A 68 8.25 8.80 6.57
N ILE A 69 8.53 9.99 6.03
CA ILE A 69 7.52 11.04 5.81
C ILE A 69 6.48 10.55 4.80
N LYS A 70 6.91 9.92 3.72
CA LYS A 70 6.03 9.31 2.73
C LYS A 70 5.12 8.25 3.37
N TYR A 71 5.67 7.43 4.28
CA TYR A 71 4.89 6.43 5.02
C TYR A 71 3.82 7.09 5.89
N ILE A 72 4.17 8.09 6.68
CA ILE A 72 3.23 8.81 7.56
C ILE A 72 2.08 9.42 6.74
N ILE A 73 2.40 10.08 5.62
CA ILE A 73 1.39 10.68 4.75
C ILE A 73 0.45 9.62 4.17
N CYS A 74 0.99 8.54 3.62
CA CYS A 74 0.17 7.49 3.05
C CYS A 74 -0.66 6.74 4.09
N ILE A 75 -0.14 6.57 5.32
CA ILE A 75 -0.89 6.02 6.43
C ILE A 75 -2.06 6.94 6.81
N SER A 76 -1.85 8.24 6.85
CA SER A 76 -2.93 9.20 7.10
C SER A 76 -4.03 9.12 6.03
N LEU A 77 -3.65 8.97 4.76
CA LEU A 77 -4.59 8.75 3.66
C LEU A 77 -5.30 7.40 3.78
N LEU A 78 -4.60 6.34 4.18
CA LEU A 78 -5.17 5.01 4.43
C LEU A 78 -6.22 5.09 5.55
N ILE A 79 -5.87 5.67 6.69
CA ILE A 79 -6.77 5.85 7.83
C ILE A 79 -8.03 6.60 7.38
N LYS A 80 -7.87 7.74 6.70
CA LYS A 80 -8.99 8.53 6.19
C LYS A 80 -9.89 7.70 5.26
N THR A 81 -9.30 6.92 4.37
CA THR A 81 -10.05 6.07 3.44
C THR A 81 -10.83 4.98 4.18
N LEU A 82 -10.22 4.34 5.19
CA LEU A 82 -10.88 3.30 5.98
C LEU A 82 -11.95 3.83 6.95
N PHE A 83 -11.83 5.07 7.38
CA PHE A 83 -12.93 5.73 8.13
C PHE A 83 -14.17 5.94 7.27
N LEU A 84 -13.98 6.28 5.99
CA LEU A 84 -15.08 6.52 5.06
C LEU A 84 -15.71 5.22 4.55
N ASP A 85 -14.88 4.19 4.34
CA ASP A 85 -15.34 2.91 3.80
C ASP A 85 -14.41 1.77 4.26
N ARG A 86 -14.99 0.76 4.91
CA ARG A 86 -14.27 -0.42 5.40
C ARG A 86 -14.43 -1.65 4.50
N GLN A 87 -15.11 -1.54 3.36
CA GLN A 87 -15.37 -2.66 2.45
C GLN A 87 -14.20 -2.97 1.51
N TYR A 88 -12.99 -2.65 1.92
CA TYR A 88 -11.78 -2.92 1.16
C TYR A 88 -11.13 -4.26 1.54
N LEU A 89 -10.52 -4.89 0.54
CA LEU A 89 -9.40 -5.82 0.75
C LEU A 89 -8.12 -4.99 0.52
N ILE A 90 -7.22 -4.95 1.47
CA ILE A 90 -5.96 -4.21 1.34
C ILE A 90 -4.90 -5.14 0.75
N LEU A 91 -4.18 -4.67 -0.27
CA LEU A 91 -2.97 -5.31 -0.80
C LEU A 91 -1.79 -4.38 -0.55
N SER A 92 -0.90 -4.75 0.38
CA SER A 92 0.25 -3.93 0.77
C SER A 92 1.52 -4.41 0.07
N PHE A 93 2.20 -3.49 -0.64
CA PHE A 93 3.50 -3.71 -1.27
C PHE A 93 4.67 -3.20 -0.43
N GLN A 94 4.42 -2.22 0.43
CA GLN A 94 5.44 -1.57 1.27
C GLN A 94 4.83 -1.14 2.59
N ALA A 95 5.69 -0.84 3.58
CA ALA A 95 5.27 -0.39 4.91
C ALA A 95 4.29 -1.37 5.57
N ASN A 96 4.52 -2.67 5.38
CA ASN A 96 3.62 -3.76 5.73
C ASN A 96 3.20 -3.71 7.20
N TRP A 97 4.11 -3.41 8.11
CA TRP A 97 3.83 -3.28 9.54
C TRP A 97 2.70 -2.30 9.84
N TYR A 98 2.83 -1.10 9.31
CA TYR A 98 1.84 -0.04 9.54
C TYR A 98 0.50 -0.42 8.92
N SER A 99 0.52 -0.92 7.69
CA SER A 99 -0.72 -1.31 7.02
C SER A 99 -1.43 -2.48 7.73
N ILE A 100 -0.69 -3.44 8.30
CA ILE A 100 -1.25 -4.54 9.10
C ILE A 100 -1.88 -4.03 10.39
N ILE A 101 -1.18 -3.17 11.15
CA ILE A 101 -1.70 -2.60 12.40
C ILE A 101 -3.02 -1.86 12.13
N PHE A 102 -3.04 -0.98 11.15
CA PHE A 102 -4.25 -0.21 10.84
C PHE A 102 -5.36 -1.08 10.25
N SER A 103 -5.04 -2.08 9.42
CA SER A 103 -6.08 -3.00 8.93
C SER A 103 -6.73 -3.80 10.06
N LYS A 104 -5.97 -4.24 11.05
CA LYS A 104 -6.51 -4.88 12.27
C LYS A 104 -7.38 -3.91 13.07
N LEU A 105 -6.93 -2.68 13.29
CA LEU A 105 -7.67 -1.66 14.03
C LEU A 105 -9.04 -1.36 13.38
N PHE A 106 -9.09 -1.32 12.05
CA PHE A 106 -10.33 -1.07 11.30
C PHE A 106 -11.11 -2.35 10.95
N ASN A 107 -10.63 -3.52 11.36
CA ASN A 107 -11.21 -4.83 11.04
C ASN A 107 -11.35 -5.07 9.53
N VAL A 108 -10.32 -4.72 8.77
CA VAL A 108 -10.25 -4.86 7.31
C VAL A 108 -9.26 -5.95 6.94
N LYS A 109 -9.61 -6.79 5.96
CA LYS A 109 -8.74 -7.87 5.49
C LYS A 109 -7.54 -7.30 4.73
N ILE A 110 -6.35 -7.86 4.99
CA ILE A 110 -5.11 -7.47 4.33
C ILE A 110 -4.35 -8.66 3.77
N ILE A 111 -3.75 -8.45 2.61
CA ILE A 111 -2.72 -9.30 2.02
C ILE A 111 -1.44 -8.46 1.99
N SER A 112 -0.42 -8.89 2.69
CA SER A 112 0.86 -8.22 2.74
C SER A 112 1.89 -9.00 1.91
N ARG A 113 2.57 -8.31 0.99
CA ARG A 113 3.63 -8.89 0.20
C ARG A 113 4.98 -8.62 0.84
N SER A 114 5.71 -9.67 1.24
CA SER A 114 7.12 -9.55 1.61
C SER A 114 7.98 -9.40 0.35
N ASN A 115 8.86 -8.40 0.37
CA ASN A 115 9.80 -8.12 -0.73
C ASN A 115 11.23 -8.59 -0.38
N THR A 116 11.42 -9.17 0.79
CA THR A 116 12.71 -9.70 1.27
C THR A 116 12.58 -11.19 1.51
N ALA A 117 13.65 -11.94 1.19
CA ALA A 117 13.76 -13.34 1.58
C ALA A 117 13.76 -13.46 3.13
N PRO A 118 13.25 -14.58 3.68
CA PRO A 118 13.25 -14.80 5.13
C PRO A 118 14.62 -14.64 5.79
N GLU A 119 15.68 -15.00 5.09
CA GLU A 119 17.08 -14.86 5.52
C GLU A 119 17.52 -13.40 5.67
N GLY A 120 16.89 -12.47 4.95
CA GLY A 120 17.13 -11.03 5.09
C GLY A 120 16.35 -10.37 6.24
N TRP A 121 15.56 -11.13 6.98
CA TRP A 121 14.85 -10.62 8.14
C TRP A 121 15.84 -10.53 9.31
N SER A 122 16.14 -9.28 9.68
CA SER A 122 17.23 -8.95 10.60
C SER A 122 17.28 -9.81 11.85
N ASN A 123 18.51 -10.07 12.35
CA ASN A 123 18.81 -10.73 13.64
C ASN A 123 18.30 -9.95 14.88
N ASN A 124 17.55 -8.86 14.71
CA ASN A 124 17.07 -8.07 15.82
C ASN A 124 15.90 -8.78 16.52
N SER A 125 16.11 -9.18 17.78
CA SER A 125 15.14 -9.92 18.62
C SER A 125 13.79 -9.22 18.74
N PHE A 126 13.76 -7.90 18.76
CA PHE A 126 12.52 -7.13 18.83
C PHE A 126 11.63 -7.32 17.58
N LYS A 127 12.24 -7.36 16.39
CA LYS A 127 11.53 -7.66 15.14
C LYS A 127 11.01 -9.10 15.11
N LYS A 128 11.74 -10.06 15.64
CA LYS A 128 11.31 -11.47 15.75
C LYS A 128 10.04 -11.61 16.61
N ILE A 129 9.98 -10.89 17.73
CA ILE A 129 8.80 -10.88 18.61
C ILE A 129 7.60 -10.29 17.86
N LEU A 130 7.80 -9.17 17.21
CA LEU A 130 6.76 -8.49 16.45
C LEU A 130 6.19 -9.38 15.31
N TYR A 131 7.03 -10.19 14.64
CA TYR A 131 6.61 -11.15 13.60
C TYR A 131 5.78 -12.32 14.12
N ARG A 132 5.87 -12.64 15.43
CA ARG A 132 5.03 -13.67 16.07
C ARG A 132 3.59 -13.23 16.33
N PHE A 133 3.33 -11.93 16.36
CA PHE A 133 1.98 -11.38 16.65
C PHE A 133 1.18 -11.00 15.41
N ILE A 134 1.72 -11.25 14.21
CA ILE A 134 1.09 -10.99 12.93
C ILE A 134 0.72 -12.26 12.20
#